data_06d28e477f0e8bc34012ac5aa86604e9
#
_entry.id   06d28e477f0e8bc34012ac5aa86604e9
#
_cell.length_a   1.000
_cell.length_b   1.000
_cell.length_c   1.000
_cell.angle_alpha   90.00
_cell.angle_beta   90.00
_cell.angle_gamma   90.00
#
_symmetry.space_group_name_H-M   'P 1'
#
loop_
_entity.id
_entity.type
_entity.pdbx_description
1 polymer ?
#
loop_
_entity_poly.entity_id
_entity_poly.type
_entity_poly.pdbx_seq_one_letter_code
_entity_poly.pdbx_strand_id
1 'polypeptide(L)'
;MRLAIACATLVMFACPAFAQGNPQVGQRLVEANCSRCHAVGRTGDSPLPIAPPFRTLHTRYPVENLEEALAEGIVTGHPTMPEFRLDPDQIENLIAYLKTLER
;
A
#
# COMPACT_ATOMS: atom_id res chain seq x y z
N MET A 1 12.90 60.03 -18.83
CA MET A 1 13.29 58.62 -18.88
C MET A 1 12.54 57.88 -17.79
N ARG A 2 11.51 57.15 -18.11
CA ARG A 2 10.76 56.37 -17.11
C ARG A 2 11.19 54.93 -17.23
N LEU A 3 11.88 54.43 -16.20
CA LEU A 3 12.18 53.00 -16.07
C LEU A 3 10.90 52.27 -15.65
N ALA A 4 10.35 51.48 -16.56
CA ALA A 4 9.28 50.56 -16.22
C ALA A 4 9.93 49.34 -15.55
N ILE A 5 9.76 49.21 -14.24
CA ILE A 5 10.13 47.99 -13.50
C ILE A 5 9.04 46.98 -13.78
N ALA A 6 9.31 46.05 -14.68
CA ALA A 6 8.45 44.89 -14.87
C ALA A 6 8.61 43.97 -13.66
N CYS A 7 7.61 44.01 -12.77
CA CYS A 7 7.52 43.06 -11.66
C CYS A 7 7.10 41.70 -12.26
N ALA A 8 8.06 40.82 -12.48
CA ALA A 8 7.78 39.43 -12.85
C ALA A 8 7.23 38.71 -11.63
N THR A 9 5.91 38.55 -11.55
CA THR A 9 5.27 37.70 -10.54
C THR A 9 5.57 36.25 -10.89
N LEU A 10 6.46 35.65 -10.11
CA LEU A 10 6.72 34.22 -10.18
C LEU A 10 5.52 33.49 -9.58
N VAL A 11 4.65 32.94 -10.43
CA VAL A 11 3.54 32.11 -9.99
C VAL A 11 4.11 30.73 -9.65
N MET A 12 4.32 30.47 -8.37
CA MET A 12 4.66 29.12 -7.90
C MET A 12 3.41 28.26 -7.94
N PHE A 13 3.37 27.33 -8.90
CA PHE A 13 2.38 26.25 -8.87
C PHE A 13 2.80 25.26 -7.80
N ALA A 14 2.11 25.28 -6.66
CA ALA A 14 2.22 24.19 -5.69
C ALA A 14 1.53 22.96 -6.30
N CYS A 15 2.32 21.94 -6.68
CA CYS A 15 1.75 20.62 -7.00
C CYS A 15 1.09 20.08 -5.73
N PRO A 16 -0.20 19.63 -5.77
CA PRO A 16 -0.79 18.94 -4.64
C PRO A 16 0.05 17.70 -4.36
N ALA A 17 0.62 17.62 -3.17
CA ALA A 17 1.28 16.42 -2.71
C ALA A 17 0.17 15.39 -2.45
N PHE A 18 0.00 14.44 -3.38
CA PHE A 18 -0.79 13.24 -3.10
C PHE A 18 -0.05 12.49 -2.00
N ALA A 19 -0.72 12.25 -0.87
CA ALA A 19 -0.19 11.43 0.20
C ALA A 19 -0.04 10.01 -0.33
N GLN A 20 1.18 9.66 -0.72
CA GLN A 20 1.53 8.29 -1.04
C GLN A 20 1.80 7.56 0.26
N GLY A 21 1.34 6.31 0.35
CA GLY A 21 1.59 5.47 1.50
C GLY A 21 3.10 5.25 1.73
N ASN A 22 3.46 5.01 2.98
CA ASN A 22 4.83 4.73 3.37
C ASN A 22 5.07 3.21 3.36
N PRO A 23 5.91 2.68 2.44
CA PRO A 23 6.14 1.24 2.34
C PRO A 23 6.80 0.63 3.57
N GLN A 24 7.65 1.36 4.29
CA GLN A 24 8.28 0.84 5.51
C GLN A 24 7.26 0.69 6.64
N VAL A 25 6.31 1.61 6.75
CA VAL A 25 5.22 1.50 7.71
C VAL A 25 4.29 0.35 7.31
N GLY A 26 3.99 0.19 6.03
CA GLY A 26 3.22 -0.93 5.49
C GLY A 26 3.89 -2.27 5.77
N GLN A 27 5.20 -2.35 5.61
CA GLN A 27 5.98 -3.54 5.92
C GLN A 27 5.83 -3.96 7.39
N ARG A 28 5.96 -3.01 8.32
CA ARG A 28 5.76 -3.30 9.75
C ARG A 28 4.34 -3.76 10.05
N LEU A 29 3.36 -3.17 9.39
CA LEU A 29 1.96 -3.56 9.54
C LEU A 29 1.73 -5.02 9.15
N VAL A 30 2.23 -5.42 7.98
CA VAL A 30 2.04 -6.81 7.50
C VAL A 30 2.87 -7.81 8.28
N GLU A 31 4.07 -7.45 8.71
CA GLU A 31 4.88 -8.30 9.57
C GLU A 31 4.19 -8.57 10.92
N ALA A 32 3.53 -7.57 11.48
CA ALA A 32 2.81 -7.71 12.75
C ALA A 32 1.50 -8.50 12.63
N ASN A 33 0.79 -8.38 11.51
CA ASN A 33 -0.59 -8.85 11.39
C ASN A 33 -0.79 -10.01 10.39
N CYS A 34 0.11 -10.21 9.46
CA CYS A 34 -0.08 -11.13 8.32
C CYS A 34 0.95 -12.26 8.27
N SER A 35 2.12 -12.07 8.88
CA SER A 35 3.26 -12.98 8.74
C SER A 35 3.08 -14.34 9.43
N ARG A 36 2.09 -14.47 10.29
CA ARG A 36 1.76 -15.78 10.89
C ARG A 36 1.34 -16.79 9.85
N CYS A 37 0.68 -16.36 8.81
CA CYS A 37 0.12 -17.22 7.76
C CYS A 37 0.77 -16.99 6.39
N HIS A 38 1.10 -15.74 6.06
CA HIS A 38 1.64 -15.36 4.76
C HIS A 38 3.15 -15.11 4.80
N ALA A 39 3.84 -15.55 3.74
CA ALA A 39 5.16 -14.99 3.45
C ALA A 39 4.97 -13.54 3.00
N VAL A 40 5.48 -12.60 3.79
CA VAL A 40 5.26 -11.17 3.54
C VAL A 40 6.45 -10.48 2.87
N GLY A 41 7.54 -11.17 2.70
CA GLY A 41 8.77 -10.66 2.09
C GLY A 41 8.97 -11.12 0.65
N ARG A 42 10.18 -10.89 0.15
CA ARG A 42 10.58 -11.23 -1.23
C ARG A 42 10.90 -12.70 -1.43
N THR A 43 11.12 -13.43 -0.36
CA THR A 43 11.56 -14.83 -0.38
C THR A 43 10.81 -15.63 0.68
N GLY A 44 10.91 -16.94 0.56
CA GLY A 44 10.37 -17.88 1.53
C GLY A 44 8.95 -18.34 1.22
N ASP A 45 8.56 -19.41 1.88
CA ASP A 45 7.24 -20.00 1.78
C ASP A 45 6.33 -19.45 2.87
N SER A 46 5.03 -19.35 2.57
CA SER A 46 4.05 -18.99 3.57
C SER A 46 4.00 -20.06 4.66
N PRO A 47 4.01 -19.69 5.96
CA PRO A 47 3.82 -20.63 7.05
C PRO A 47 2.55 -21.47 6.91
N LEU A 48 1.47 -20.86 6.45
CA LEU A 48 0.25 -21.55 6.05
C LEU A 48 0.29 -21.78 4.53
N PRO A 49 0.39 -23.04 4.04
CA PRO A 49 0.63 -23.30 2.61
C PRO A 49 -0.41 -22.74 1.66
N ILE A 50 -1.66 -22.63 2.08
CA ILE A 50 -2.75 -22.08 1.27
C ILE A 50 -2.77 -20.55 1.24
N ALA A 51 -2.07 -19.89 2.16
CA ALA A 51 -1.97 -18.43 2.18
C ALA A 51 -0.98 -17.97 1.10
N PRO A 52 -1.40 -17.21 0.09
CA PRO A 52 -0.49 -16.82 -0.97
C PRO A 52 0.62 -15.91 -0.44
N PRO A 53 1.86 -16.10 -0.88
CA PRO A 53 2.92 -15.15 -0.61
C PRO A 53 2.57 -13.79 -1.17
N PHE A 54 2.83 -12.73 -0.42
CA PHE A 54 2.46 -11.37 -0.84
C PHE A 54 3.14 -10.92 -2.12
N ARG A 55 4.36 -11.39 -2.38
CA ARG A 55 5.07 -11.11 -3.64
C ARG A 55 4.36 -11.66 -4.89
N THR A 56 3.42 -12.58 -4.75
CA THR A 56 2.68 -13.20 -5.85
C THR A 56 1.30 -12.58 -6.08
N LEU A 57 0.81 -11.71 -5.20
CA LEU A 57 -0.55 -11.18 -5.28
C LEU A 57 -0.78 -10.40 -6.58
N HIS A 58 0.18 -9.60 -7.03
CA HIS A 58 0.08 -8.82 -8.26
C HIS A 58 -0.05 -9.67 -9.52
N THR A 59 0.32 -10.94 -9.48
CA THR A 59 0.14 -11.88 -10.60
C THR A 59 -1.30 -12.38 -10.72
N ARG A 60 -2.11 -12.20 -9.69
CA ARG A 60 -3.50 -12.63 -9.63
C ARG A 60 -4.48 -11.50 -9.94
N TYR A 61 -4.18 -10.30 -9.43
CA TYR A 61 -4.99 -9.10 -9.59
C TYR A 61 -4.15 -7.86 -9.22
N PRO A 62 -4.54 -6.66 -9.65
CA PRO A 62 -3.90 -5.43 -9.16
C PRO A 62 -4.06 -5.30 -7.65
N VAL A 63 -2.98 -5.06 -6.92
CA VAL A 63 -3.03 -5.01 -5.45
C VAL A 63 -3.91 -3.89 -4.91
N GLU A 64 -4.16 -2.86 -5.70
CA GLU A 64 -5.09 -1.77 -5.39
C GLU A 64 -6.52 -2.27 -5.17
N ASN A 65 -6.88 -3.41 -5.75
CA ASN A 65 -8.20 -4.01 -5.55
C ASN A 65 -8.44 -4.45 -4.09
N LEU A 66 -7.39 -4.54 -3.28
CA LEU A 66 -7.50 -4.83 -1.85
C LEU A 66 -7.96 -3.62 -1.02
N GLU A 67 -7.88 -2.42 -1.55
CA GLU A 67 -8.21 -1.20 -0.80
C GLU A 67 -9.63 -1.23 -0.24
N GLU A 68 -10.60 -1.50 -1.08
CA GLU A 68 -12.00 -1.57 -0.68
C GLU A 68 -12.27 -2.73 0.28
N ALA A 69 -11.73 -3.89 -0.02
CA ALA A 69 -11.89 -5.07 0.83
C ALA A 69 -11.34 -4.85 2.25
N LEU A 70 -10.18 -4.19 2.36
CA LEU A 70 -9.57 -3.90 3.66
C LEU A 70 -10.26 -2.75 4.40
N ALA A 71 -10.90 -1.83 3.69
CA ALA A 71 -11.69 -0.75 4.29
C ALA A 71 -13.01 -1.26 4.87
N GLU A 72 -13.66 -2.21 4.19
CA GLU A 72 -14.95 -2.76 4.56
C GLU A 72 -14.84 -3.97 5.50
N GLY A 73 -13.70 -4.58 5.57
CA GLY A 73 -13.46 -5.85 6.23
C GLY A 73 -13.29 -6.96 5.21
N ILE A 74 -12.07 -7.43 5.07
CA ILE A 74 -11.77 -8.48 4.10
C ILE A 74 -12.40 -9.80 4.55
N VAL A 75 -13.28 -10.32 3.71
CA VAL A 75 -13.86 -11.65 3.87
C VAL A 75 -13.32 -12.52 2.75
N THR A 76 -12.64 -13.59 3.10
CA THR A 76 -12.12 -14.56 2.14
C THR A 76 -12.95 -15.82 2.17
N GLY A 77 -12.92 -16.60 1.09
CA GLY A 77 -13.51 -17.95 1.07
C GLY A 77 -12.80 -18.93 2.02
N HIS A 78 -11.81 -18.47 2.78
CA HIS A 78 -10.97 -19.28 3.64
C HIS A 78 -11.26 -18.98 5.12
N PRO A 79 -11.84 -19.93 5.87
CA PRO A 79 -12.32 -19.65 7.23
C PRO A 79 -11.22 -19.37 8.25
N THR A 80 -9.96 -19.68 7.94
CA THR A 80 -8.83 -19.45 8.86
C THR A 80 -8.21 -18.09 8.75
N MET A 81 -8.52 -17.32 7.72
CA MET A 81 -8.06 -15.94 7.61
C MET A 81 -8.99 -15.02 8.44
N PRO A 82 -8.45 -14.32 9.45
CA PRO A 82 -9.24 -13.37 10.21
C PRO A 82 -9.74 -12.23 9.31
N GLU A 83 -10.89 -11.67 9.67
CA GLU A 83 -11.37 -10.44 9.06
C GLU A 83 -10.52 -9.27 9.55
N PHE A 84 -9.92 -8.53 8.62
CA PHE A 84 -9.20 -7.29 8.91
C PHE A 84 -9.97 -6.12 8.34
N ARG A 85 -10.10 -5.09 9.16
CA ARG A 85 -10.61 -3.78 8.76
C ARG A 85 -9.55 -2.76 9.13
N LEU A 86 -9.00 -2.09 8.13
CA LEU A 86 -7.91 -1.15 8.31
C LEU A 86 -8.38 0.29 8.09
N ASP A 87 -7.72 1.23 8.78
CA ASP A 87 -7.91 2.64 8.53
C ASP A 87 -7.32 3.05 7.17
N PRO A 88 -7.79 4.14 6.54
CA PRO A 88 -7.31 4.58 5.23
C PRO A 88 -5.79 4.72 5.16
N ASP A 89 -5.14 5.30 6.16
CA ASP A 89 -3.69 5.46 6.20
C ASP A 89 -2.95 4.11 6.23
N GLN A 90 -3.50 3.16 6.97
CA GLN A 90 -2.94 1.80 7.03
C GLN A 90 -3.05 1.10 5.67
N ILE A 91 -4.16 1.29 4.99
CA ILE A 91 -4.38 0.72 3.65
C ILE A 91 -3.39 1.31 2.66
N GLU A 92 -3.21 2.62 2.63
CA GLU A 92 -2.25 3.28 1.75
C GLU A 92 -0.82 2.77 1.98
N ASN A 93 -0.43 2.63 3.24
CA ASN A 93 0.88 2.12 3.60
C ASN A 93 1.06 0.66 3.20
N LEU A 94 0.03 -0.16 3.39
CA LEU A 94 0.05 -1.56 3.01
C LEU A 94 0.17 -1.71 1.49
N ILE A 95 -0.62 -1.00 0.71
CA ILE A 95 -0.56 -1.04 -0.75
C ILE A 95 0.81 -0.56 -1.24
N ALA A 96 1.35 0.51 -0.66
CA ALA A 96 2.69 1.00 -1.00
C ALA A 96 3.76 -0.08 -0.79
N TYR A 97 3.67 -0.84 0.30
CA TYR A 97 4.57 -1.95 0.55
C TYR A 97 4.39 -3.09 -0.45
N LEU A 98 3.14 -3.51 -0.72
CA LEU A 98 2.87 -4.58 -1.69
C LEU A 98 3.43 -4.25 -3.08
N LYS A 99 3.36 -3.01 -3.49
CA LYS A 99 3.94 -2.57 -4.77
C LYS A 99 5.46 -2.74 -4.83
N THR A 100 6.15 -2.64 -3.71
CA THR A 100 7.60 -2.90 -3.68
C THR A 100 7.95 -4.36 -3.96
N LEU A 101 7.00 -5.27 -3.77
CA LEU A 101 7.17 -6.71 -3.99
C LEU A 101 6.93 -7.15 -5.44
N GLU A 102 6.48 -6.24 -6.30
CA GLU A 102 6.14 -6.52 -7.69
C GLU A 102 7.36 -6.60 -8.63
N ARG A 103 8.55 -6.43 -8.10
CA ARG A 103 9.80 -6.43 -8.86
C ARG A 103 10.54 -7.74 -8.75
#